data_116c2d29ad864c587cf6402dfc3a9ecb
#
_entry.id   116c2d29ad864c587cf6402dfc3a9ecb
#
_cell.length_a   1.000
_cell.length_b   1.000
_cell.length_c   1.000
_cell.angle_alpha   90.00
_cell.angle_beta   90.00
_cell.angle_gamma   90.00
#
_symmetry.space_group_name_H-M   'P 1'
#
loop_
_entity.id
_entity.type
_entity.pdbx_description
1 polymer ?
#
loop_
_entity_poly.entity_id
_entity_poly.type
_entity_poly.pdbx_seq_one_letter_code
_entity_poly.pdbx_strand_id
1 'polypeptide(L)'
;NAWQVRPDWDELIHPSDFAPDRQPTSLRDGQHIITFEDYVPAQNALGGFVYGGGTMAFTAGYWALHALRPSVLAYLGCDMTYDQTHTHFYGTGTADPLRDDVTLRSLEAKSARLQALAHRQGCACVNLSLEPNRLVFGRGRPDALSHRPHLNQAAIDHALRLEKDAGYMVASGKYWKEESRFDTDVIDEID
;
A
#
# COMPACT_ATOMS: atom_id res chain seq x y z
N ASN A 1 -8.92 5.27 10.87
CA ASN A 1 -9.63 6.36 11.60
C ASN A 1 -10.51 7.24 10.68
N ALA A 2 -10.26 7.27 9.35
CA ALA A 2 -11.07 8.04 8.40
C ALA A 2 -12.53 7.58 8.35
N TRP A 3 -12.81 6.32 8.65
CA TRP A 3 -14.15 5.74 8.65
C TRP A 3 -15.15 6.46 9.60
N GLN A 4 -14.64 7.09 10.66
CA GLN A 4 -15.47 7.85 11.63
C GLN A 4 -15.99 9.15 11.03
N VAL A 5 -15.22 9.79 10.16
CA VAL A 5 -15.58 11.06 9.50
C VAL A 5 -16.28 10.85 8.15
N ARG A 6 -16.04 9.70 7.53
CA ARG A 6 -16.63 9.31 6.24
C ARG A 6 -17.27 7.92 6.39
N PRO A 7 -18.56 7.88 6.74
CA PRO A 7 -19.25 6.62 7.01
C PRO A 7 -19.71 5.87 5.74
N ASP A 8 -19.54 6.44 4.57
CA ASP A 8 -19.95 5.96 3.25
C ASP A 8 -18.87 5.11 2.54
N TRP A 9 -18.18 4.26 3.30
CA TRP A 9 -17.21 3.31 2.78
C TRP A 9 -17.84 1.91 2.59
N ASP A 10 -17.29 1.11 1.69
CA ASP A 10 -17.68 -0.29 1.45
C ASP A 10 -16.71 -1.24 2.17
N GLU A 11 -15.41 -1.02 2.03
CA GLU A 11 -14.38 -1.85 2.61
C GLU A 11 -13.48 -1.04 3.57
N LEU A 12 -13.31 -1.52 4.79
CA LEU A 12 -12.40 -0.95 5.78
C LEU A 12 -11.28 -1.93 6.09
N ILE A 13 -10.07 -1.60 5.65
CA ILE A 13 -8.90 -2.38 6.02
C ILE A 13 -8.42 -2.01 7.42
N HIS A 14 -8.32 -2.99 8.31
CA HIS A 14 -8.01 -2.77 9.72
C HIS A 14 -6.75 -3.53 10.13
N PRO A 15 -5.67 -2.85 10.57
CA PRO A 15 -4.46 -3.50 11.03
C PRO A 15 -4.70 -4.26 12.35
N SER A 16 -4.06 -5.40 12.49
CA SER A 16 -4.26 -6.32 13.63
C SER A 16 -3.75 -5.78 14.97
N ASP A 17 -2.88 -4.77 14.93
CA ASP A 17 -2.28 -4.12 16.10
C ASP A 17 -3.07 -2.90 16.61
N PHE A 18 -4.14 -2.52 15.90
CA PHE A 18 -5.04 -1.48 16.38
C PHE A 18 -5.99 -2.02 17.45
N ALA A 19 -6.23 -1.18 18.47
CA ALA A 19 -7.13 -1.52 19.54
C ALA A 19 -8.57 -1.79 19.01
N PRO A 20 -9.29 -2.76 19.58
CA PRO A 20 -10.64 -3.13 19.13
C PRO A 20 -11.65 -1.97 19.14
N ASP A 21 -11.48 -0.99 20.03
CA ASP A 21 -12.30 0.22 20.12
C ASP A 21 -12.13 1.16 18.91
N ARG A 22 -11.14 0.94 18.08
CA ARG A 22 -10.92 1.66 16.81
C ARG A 22 -11.65 1.04 15.62
N GLN A 23 -12.37 -0.04 15.83
CA GLN A 23 -13.24 -0.64 14.81
C GLN A 23 -14.66 -0.09 14.91
N PRO A 24 -15.42 -0.07 13.81
CA PRO A 24 -16.85 0.20 13.85
C PRO A 24 -17.57 -0.80 14.77
N THR A 25 -18.46 -0.31 15.62
CA THR A 25 -19.27 -1.17 16.51
C THR A 25 -20.43 -1.84 15.78
N SER A 26 -20.78 -1.32 14.59
CA SER A 26 -21.82 -1.89 13.72
C SER A 26 -21.47 -1.60 12.26
N LEU A 27 -21.84 -2.49 11.37
CA LEU A 27 -21.69 -2.34 9.92
C LEU A 27 -23.04 -2.09 9.30
N ARG A 28 -23.09 -1.26 8.27
CA ARG A 28 -24.24 -1.13 7.39
C ARG A 28 -24.24 -2.28 6.36
N ASP A 29 -25.37 -2.49 5.72
CA ASP A 29 -25.46 -3.44 4.61
C ASP A 29 -24.45 -3.07 3.51
N GLY A 30 -23.69 -4.07 3.05
CA GLY A 30 -22.62 -3.90 2.05
C GLY A 30 -21.27 -3.43 2.61
N GLN A 31 -21.12 -3.16 3.91
CA GLN A 31 -19.84 -2.82 4.51
C GLN A 31 -19.10 -4.06 5.04
N HIS A 32 -17.79 -4.13 4.77
CA HIS A 32 -16.93 -5.22 5.24
C HIS A 32 -15.66 -4.70 5.90
N ILE A 33 -15.20 -5.41 6.93
CA ILE A 33 -13.88 -5.17 7.54
C ILE A 33 -12.91 -6.20 6.98
N ILE A 34 -11.85 -5.70 6.36
CA ILE A 34 -10.76 -6.50 5.82
C ILE A 34 -9.68 -6.62 6.89
N THR A 35 -9.42 -7.83 7.32
CA THR A 35 -8.54 -8.14 8.46
C THR A 35 -7.19 -8.70 7.99
N PHE A 36 -6.36 -9.03 8.96
CA PHE A 36 -5.06 -9.65 8.72
C PHE A 36 -5.17 -10.96 7.91
N GLU A 37 -6.19 -11.74 8.18
CA GLU A 37 -6.47 -13.01 7.53
C GLU A 37 -6.82 -12.83 6.04
N ASP A 38 -7.32 -11.66 5.66
CA ASP A 38 -7.68 -11.32 4.28
C ASP A 38 -6.50 -10.70 3.52
N TYR A 39 -5.84 -9.69 4.12
CA TYR A 39 -4.84 -8.93 3.38
C TYR A 39 -3.45 -9.58 3.35
N VAL A 40 -3.07 -10.41 4.32
CA VAL A 40 -1.76 -11.09 4.28
C VAL A 40 -1.63 -12.07 3.12
N PRO A 41 -2.58 -12.97 2.87
CA PRO A 41 -2.53 -13.82 1.68
C PRO A 41 -2.51 -13.02 0.38
N ALA A 42 -3.28 -11.93 0.30
CA ALA A 42 -3.33 -11.06 -0.87
C ALA A 42 -1.97 -10.36 -1.12
N GLN A 43 -1.35 -9.82 -0.08
CA GLN A 43 -0.04 -9.20 -0.14
C GLN A 43 1.03 -10.23 -0.55
N ASN A 44 0.99 -11.43 0.04
CA ASN A 44 1.94 -12.51 -0.24
C ASN A 44 1.82 -13.05 -1.67
N ALA A 45 0.61 -13.12 -2.21
CA ALA A 45 0.39 -13.51 -3.61
C ALA A 45 1.06 -12.54 -4.60
N LEU A 46 1.37 -11.32 -4.14
CA LEU A 46 2.03 -10.27 -4.91
C LEU A 46 3.44 -9.94 -4.38
N GLY A 47 4.10 -10.86 -3.66
CA GLY A 47 5.50 -10.78 -3.25
C GLY A 47 5.75 -10.43 -1.78
N GLY A 48 4.71 -10.09 -1.01
CA GLY A 48 4.80 -9.85 0.43
C GLY A 48 5.13 -8.41 0.82
N PHE A 49 5.21 -8.18 2.13
CA PHE A 49 5.34 -6.84 2.71
C PHE A 49 6.70 -6.19 2.48
N VAL A 50 7.78 -6.96 2.49
CA VAL A 50 9.15 -6.43 2.33
C VAL A 50 9.28 -5.67 1.02
N TYR A 51 8.75 -6.22 -0.05
CA TYR A 51 8.78 -5.57 -1.36
C TYR A 51 7.60 -4.62 -1.59
N GLY A 52 6.43 -4.95 -1.05
CA GLY A 52 5.20 -4.19 -1.29
C GLY A 52 5.04 -2.95 -0.42
N GLY A 53 5.80 -2.86 0.66
CA GLY A 53 5.68 -1.80 1.67
C GLY A 53 4.66 -2.11 2.77
N GLY A 54 5.01 -1.77 4.01
CA GLY A 54 4.23 -2.07 5.22
C GLY A 54 3.22 -0.97 5.60
N THR A 55 2.94 0.02 4.74
CA THR A 55 1.89 0.99 5.02
C THR A 55 0.51 0.42 4.68
N MET A 56 -0.51 0.78 5.47
CA MET A 56 -1.88 0.34 5.18
C MET A 56 -2.40 0.83 3.83
N ALA A 57 -1.88 1.94 3.30
CA ALA A 57 -2.23 2.41 1.97
C ALA A 57 -1.76 1.45 0.88
N PHE A 58 -0.52 0.94 0.96
CA PHE A 58 -0.03 -0.07 0.01
C PHE A 58 -0.71 -1.41 0.25
N THR A 59 -0.88 -1.82 1.50
CA THR A 59 -1.59 -3.06 1.85
C THR A 59 -3.01 -3.08 1.27
N ALA A 60 -3.75 -1.96 1.37
CA ALA A 60 -5.07 -1.83 0.75
C ALA A 60 -5.01 -1.95 -0.78
N GLY A 61 -4.00 -1.34 -1.41
CA GLY A 61 -3.81 -1.45 -2.86
C GLY A 61 -3.53 -2.89 -3.31
N TYR A 62 -2.65 -3.59 -2.63
CA TYR A 62 -2.33 -4.99 -2.94
C TYR A 62 -3.54 -5.91 -2.70
N TRP A 63 -4.26 -5.70 -1.59
CA TRP A 63 -5.49 -6.43 -1.34
C TRP A 63 -6.52 -6.19 -2.43
N ALA A 64 -6.77 -4.94 -2.80
CA ALA A 64 -7.72 -4.60 -3.86
C ALA A 64 -7.32 -5.21 -5.21
N LEU A 65 -6.04 -5.16 -5.59
CA LEU A 65 -5.54 -5.80 -6.81
C LEU A 65 -5.79 -7.31 -6.82
N HIS A 66 -5.59 -7.97 -5.69
CA HIS A 66 -5.75 -9.42 -5.57
C HIS A 66 -7.23 -9.82 -5.53
N ALA A 67 -8.02 -9.20 -4.65
CA ALA A 67 -9.37 -9.60 -4.33
C ALA A 67 -10.42 -9.02 -5.29
N LEU A 68 -10.29 -7.74 -5.65
CA LEU A 68 -11.31 -7.01 -6.43
C LEU A 68 -10.96 -6.91 -7.91
N ARG A 69 -9.67 -7.01 -8.28
CA ARG A 69 -9.17 -6.87 -9.66
C ARG A 69 -9.73 -5.62 -10.36
N PRO A 70 -9.57 -4.44 -9.78
CA PRO A 70 -10.17 -3.21 -10.30
C PRO A 70 -9.51 -2.78 -11.60
N SER A 71 -10.22 -2.00 -12.40
CA SER A 71 -9.64 -1.32 -13.57
C SER A 71 -8.86 -0.05 -13.20
N VAL A 72 -9.12 0.51 -12.01
CA VAL A 72 -8.47 1.71 -11.48
C VAL A 72 -8.27 1.58 -9.96
N LEU A 73 -7.07 1.91 -9.50
CA LEU A 73 -6.76 2.23 -8.10
C LEU A 73 -6.54 3.73 -8.00
N ALA A 74 -7.46 4.43 -7.36
CA ALA A 74 -7.37 5.87 -7.14
C ALA A 74 -7.04 6.16 -5.67
N TYR A 75 -5.94 6.88 -5.42
CA TYR A 75 -5.45 7.23 -4.09
C TYR A 75 -5.82 8.67 -3.75
N LEU A 76 -6.41 8.86 -2.58
CA LEU A 76 -6.75 10.16 -2.03
C LEU A 76 -6.31 10.22 -0.57
N GLY A 77 -5.58 11.28 -0.18
CA GLY A 77 -5.12 11.47 1.19
C GLY A 77 -4.02 10.48 1.62
N CYS A 78 -3.26 9.95 0.67
CA CYS A 78 -2.13 9.04 0.90
C CYS A 78 -0.82 9.67 0.40
N ASP A 79 -0.54 10.90 0.82
CA ASP A 79 0.58 11.68 0.26
C ASP A 79 1.94 11.17 0.71
N MET A 80 2.00 10.39 1.81
CA MET A 80 3.23 9.85 2.39
C MET A 80 4.25 10.95 2.77
N THR A 81 3.75 12.17 2.97
CA THR A 81 4.50 13.30 3.49
C THR A 81 3.96 13.64 4.86
N TYR A 82 4.85 13.78 5.83
CA TYR A 82 4.49 13.99 7.23
C TYR A 82 5.13 15.26 7.71
N ASP A 83 4.36 16.35 7.68
CA ASP A 83 4.73 17.58 8.35
C ASP A 83 4.55 17.41 9.86
N GLN A 84 5.48 17.93 10.65
CA GLN A 84 5.47 17.79 12.11
C GLN A 84 4.22 18.39 12.78
N THR A 85 3.48 19.26 12.10
CA THR A 85 2.31 19.96 12.63
C THR A 85 0.98 19.33 12.29
N HIS A 86 0.84 18.70 11.11
CA HIS A 86 -0.37 18.05 10.64
C HIS A 86 -0.05 16.73 9.95
N THR A 87 -0.12 15.63 10.70
CA THR A 87 0.23 14.31 10.16
C THR A 87 -0.91 13.67 9.35
N HIS A 88 -2.15 14.13 9.53
CA HIS A 88 -3.31 13.55 8.85
C HIS A 88 -4.38 14.61 8.59
N PHE A 89 -5.23 14.43 7.59
CA PHE A 89 -6.32 15.34 7.27
C PHE A 89 -7.34 15.52 8.41
N TYR A 90 -7.42 14.58 9.35
CA TYR A 90 -8.26 14.64 10.54
C TYR A 90 -7.54 15.20 11.79
N GLY A 91 -6.32 15.71 11.64
CA GLY A 91 -5.53 16.31 12.72
C GLY A 91 -4.20 15.60 12.98
N THR A 92 -3.68 15.78 14.18
CA THR A 92 -2.43 15.13 14.60
C THR A 92 -2.71 13.67 14.98
N GLY A 93 -2.22 12.75 14.21
CA GLY A 93 -2.28 11.31 14.51
C GLY A 93 -1.18 10.87 15.46
N THR A 94 -1.33 9.67 16.02
CA THR A 94 -0.31 9.00 16.85
C THR A 94 0.66 8.15 16.04
N ALA A 95 0.52 8.10 14.73
CA ALA A 95 1.36 7.25 13.90
C ALA A 95 2.77 7.83 13.82
N ASP A 96 3.75 6.99 14.02
CA ASP A 96 5.09 7.19 13.48
C ASP A 96 5.10 6.58 12.06
N PRO A 97 4.89 7.42 11.06
CA PRO A 97 4.62 6.93 9.72
C PRO A 97 5.87 6.50 8.97
N LEU A 98 7.03 6.94 9.43
CA LEU A 98 8.31 6.66 8.77
C LEU A 98 9.32 6.11 9.77
N ARG A 99 8.85 5.17 10.60
CA ARG A 99 9.74 4.42 11.48
C ARG A 99 10.85 3.74 10.67
N ASP A 100 11.96 3.49 11.32
CA ASP A 100 13.05 2.70 10.74
C ASP A 100 12.54 1.25 10.54
N ASP A 101 12.06 0.98 9.34
CA ASP A 101 11.41 -0.26 8.96
C ASP A 101 11.86 -0.62 7.54
N VAL A 102 12.33 -1.82 7.38
CA VAL A 102 12.84 -2.35 6.12
C VAL A 102 11.85 -2.22 4.95
N THR A 103 10.54 -2.24 5.25
CA THR A 103 9.48 -2.11 4.24
C THR A 103 9.21 -0.66 3.82
N LEU A 104 9.82 0.33 4.49
CA LEU A 104 9.59 1.76 4.27
C LEU A 104 10.82 2.50 3.72
N ARG A 105 11.87 1.79 3.30
CA ARG A 105 13.13 2.40 2.85
C ARG A 105 12.94 3.36 1.67
N SER A 106 12.15 2.99 0.68
CA SER A 106 11.77 3.86 -0.43
C SER A 106 10.28 3.76 -0.73
N LEU A 107 9.50 4.76 -0.28
CA LEU A 107 8.06 4.81 -0.57
C LEU A 107 7.78 5.02 -2.06
N GLU A 108 8.67 5.74 -2.75
CA GLU A 108 8.62 5.94 -4.19
C GLU A 108 8.74 4.61 -4.94
N ALA A 109 9.74 3.80 -4.58
CA ALA A 109 9.93 2.47 -5.18
C ALA A 109 8.75 1.53 -4.86
N LYS A 110 8.26 1.51 -3.61
CA LYS A 110 7.08 0.73 -3.24
C LYS A 110 5.84 1.13 -4.04
N SER A 111 5.64 2.43 -4.28
CA SER A 111 4.55 2.90 -5.13
C SER A 111 4.77 2.55 -6.61
N ALA A 112 6.01 2.65 -7.12
CA ALA A 112 6.35 2.25 -8.49
C ALA A 112 6.08 0.75 -8.72
N ARG A 113 6.45 -0.06 -7.75
CA ARG A 113 6.19 -1.51 -7.78
C ARG A 113 4.69 -1.82 -7.84
N LEU A 114 3.89 -1.19 -6.98
CA LEU A 114 2.43 -1.35 -7.01
C LEU A 114 1.86 -0.93 -8.37
N GLN A 115 2.30 0.20 -8.93
CA GLN A 115 1.90 0.65 -10.26
C GLN A 115 2.25 -0.36 -11.35
N ALA A 116 3.46 -0.94 -11.30
CA ALA A 116 3.90 -1.94 -12.27
C ALA A 116 3.04 -3.21 -12.23
N LEU A 117 2.74 -3.72 -11.04
CA LEU A 117 1.88 -4.90 -10.88
C LEU A 117 0.42 -4.62 -11.26
N ALA A 118 -0.10 -3.44 -10.90
CA ALA A 118 -1.43 -2.99 -11.33
C ALA A 118 -1.53 -2.92 -12.87
N HIS A 119 -0.52 -2.31 -13.51
CA HIS A 119 -0.47 -2.20 -14.96
C HIS A 119 -0.50 -3.56 -15.65
N ARG A 120 0.23 -4.55 -15.13
CA ARG A 120 0.21 -5.94 -15.65
C ARG A 120 -1.18 -6.59 -15.58
N GLN A 121 -2.03 -6.14 -14.64
CA GLN A 121 -3.42 -6.60 -14.52
C GLN A 121 -4.42 -5.72 -15.30
N GLY A 122 -3.94 -4.74 -16.07
CA GLY A 122 -4.79 -3.78 -16.79
C GLY A 122 -5.39 -2.70 -15.90
N CYS A 123 -4.91 -2.55 -14.67
CA CYS A 123 -5.37 -1.56 -13.69
C CYS A 123 -4.52 -0.29 -13.77
N ALA A 124 -5.16 0.87 -13.80
CA ALA A 124 -4.50 2.17 -13.72
C ALA A 124 -4.32 2.58 -12.25
N CYS A 125 -3.15 3.14 -11.90
CA CYS A 125 -2.93 3.79 -10.61
C CYS A 125 -2.98 5.31 -10.81
N VAL A 126 -3.83 6.00 -10.03
CA VAL A 126 -4.07 7.44 -10.15
C VAL A 126 -4.00 8.09 -8.77
N ASN A 127 -3.33 9.23 -8.69
CA ASN A 127 -3.30 10.04 -7.48
C ASN A 127 -4.28 11.21 -7.63
N LEU A 128 -5.24 11.29 -6.72
CA LEU A 128 -6.26 12.33 -6.67
C LEU A 128 -5.90 13.49 -5.74
N SER A 129 -4.81 13.36 -4.97
CA SER A 129 -4.34 14.45 -4.11
C SER A 129 -3.76 15.59 -4.93
N LEU A 130 -3.97 16.83 -4.47
CA LEU A 130 -3.37 18.03 -5.05
C LEU A 130 -2.06 18.41 -4.35
N GLU A 131 -1.84 17.89 -3.14
CA GLU A 131 -0.69 18.19 -2.32
C GLU A 131 0.59 17.49 -2.80
N PRO A 132 1.80 17.98 -2.44
CA PRO A 132 3.04 17.27 -2.65
C PRO A 132 2.96 15.86 -2.05
N ASN A 133 3.45 14.87 -2.76
CA ASN A 133 3.36 13.46 -2.29
C ASN A 133 4.50 12.62 -2.85
N ARG A 134 4.68 11.44 -2.25
CA ARG A 134 5.72 10.46 -2.59
C ARG A 134 5.23 9.31 -3.45
N LEU A 135 3.96 9.32 -3.86
CA LEU A 135 3.43 8.34 -4.81
C LEU A 135 3.86 8.74 -6.23
N VAL A 136 4.38 7.79 -6.99
CA VAL A 136 4.79 8.02 -8.40
C VAL A 136 3.61 7.96 -9.38
N PHE A 137 2.41 7.72 -8.89
CA PHE A 137 1.21 7.65 -9.72
C PHE A 137 0.91 8.99 -10.40
N GLY A 138 0.52 8.93 -11.66
CA GLY A 138 0.07 10.13 -12.36
C GLY A 138 -1.13 10.77 -11.68
N ARG A 139 -1.16 12.10 -11.67
CA ARG A 139 -2.29 12.83 -11.12
C ARG A 139 -3.49 12.69 -12.04
N GLY A 140 -4.66 12.50 -11.43
CA GLY A 140 -5.94 12.39 -12.13
C GLY A 140 -7.02 13.22 -11.46
N ARG A 141 -8.18 13.19 -12.06
CA ARG A 141 -9.41 13.80 -11.56
C ARG A 141 -10.48 12.73 -11.47
N PRO A 142 -11.50 12.86 -10.59
CA PRO A 142 -12.57 11.87 -10.48
C PRO A 142 -13.33 11.58 -11.78
N ASP A 143 -13.35 12.55 -12.70
CA ASP A 143 -13.97 12.45 -14.02
C ASP A 143 -13.00 11.94 -15.12
N ALA A 144 -11.71 11.72 -14.79
CA ALA A 144 -10.68 11.28 -15.74
C ALA A 144 -9.65 10.40 -15.03
N LEU A 145 -10.03 9.16 -14.74
CA LEU A 145 -9.24 8.21 -13.94
C LEU A 145 -8.33 7.29 -14.76
N SER A 146 -8.29 7.44 -16.07
CA SER A 146 -7.43 6.59 -16.91
C SER A 146 -6.02 7.19 -17.01
N HIS A 147 -5.06 6.60 -16.33
CA HIS A 147 -3.65 6.93 -16.53
C HIS A 147 -2.86 5.64 -16.72
N ARG A 148 -2.25 5.48 -17.89
CA ARG A 148 -1.39 4.33 -18.21
C ARG A 148 -0.02 4.84 -18.61
N PRO A 149 0.92 4.93 -17.67
CA PRO A 149 2.27 5.38 -17.97
C PRO A 149 2.97 4.34 -18.87
N HIS A 150 3.94 4.83 -19.64
CA HIS A 150 4.85 3.93 -20.32
C HIS A 150 5.84 3.36 -19.29
N LEU A 151 5.80 2.07 -19.05
CA LEU A 151 6.64 1.37 -18.09
C LEU A 151 7.77 0.63 -18.81
N ASN A 152 8.99 0.70 -18.24
CA ASN A 152 10.10 -0.08 -18.71
C ASN A 152 9.95 -1.55 -18.27
N GLN A 153 9.40 -2.39 -19.15
CA GLN A 153 9.13 -3.78 -18.83
C GLN A 153 10.39 -4.57 -18.47
N ALA A 154 11.52 -4.29 -19.11
CA ALA A 154 12.78 -4.97 -18.82
C ALA A 154 13.29 -4.65 -17.40
N ALA A 155 13.17 -3.40 -16.94
CA ALA A 155 13.52 -3.01 -15.58
C ALA A 155 12.60 -3.68 -14.56
N ILE A 156 11.29 -3.70 -14.81
CA ILE A 156 10.32 -4.38 -13.94
C ILE A 156 10.64 -5.88 -13.83
N ASP A 157 10.92 -6.55 -14.95
CA ASP A 157 11.23 -7.96 -14.94
C ASP A 157 12.56 -8.24 -14.24
N HIS A 158 13.51 -7.31 -14.31
CA HIS A 158 14.76 -7.39 -13.58
C HIS A 158 14.53 -7.31 -12.07
N ALA A 159 13.84 -6.27 -11.60
CA ALA A 159 13.52 -6.09 -10.18
C ALA A 159 12.76 -7.30 -9.60
N LEU A 160 11.74 -7.81 -10.32
CA LEU A 160 10.99 -8.98 -9.86
C LEU A 160 11.82 -10.28 -9.84
N ARG A 161 12.87 -10.39 -10.66
CA ARG A 161 13.84 -11.50 -10.54
C ARG A 161 14.68 -11.34 -9.28
N LEU A 162 15.21 -10.15 -9.00
CA LEU A 162 15.96 -9.87 -7.77
C LEU A 162 15.13 -10.16 -6.53
N GLU A 163 13.86 -9.74 -6.49
CA GLU A 163 12.93 -10.08 -5.40
C GLU A 163 12.81 -11.60 -5.20
N LYS A 164 12.64 -12.34 -6.29
CA LYS A 164 12.52 -13.80 -6.25
C LYS A 164 13.79 -14.46 -5.74
N ASP A 165 14.95 -13.98 -6.19
CA ASP A 165 16.25 -14.54 -5.82
C ASP A 165 16.59 -14.22 -4.36
N ALA A 166 16.26 -13.04 -3.87
CA ALA A 166 16.41 -12.65 -2.46
C ALA A 166 15.47 -13.44 -1.53
N GLY A 167 14.25 -13.76 -1.97
CA GLY A 167 13.33 -14.63 -1.25
C GLY A 167 12.82 -14.07 0.10
N TYR A 168 12.66 -12.75 0.22
CA TYR A 168 12.29 -12.07 1.47
C TYR A 168 10.80 -12.08 1.79
N MET A 169 9.99 -12.80 1.02
CA MET A 169 8.59 -12.99 1.37
C MET A 169 8.44 -13.75 2.69
N VAL A 170 7.59 -13.27 3.57
CA VAL A 170 7.27 -13.87 4.87
C VAL A 170 5.83 -14.36 4.85
N ALA A 171 5.65 -15.68 4.83
CA ALA A 171 4.33 -16.31 4.68
C ALA A 171 3.33 -15.89 5.79
N SER A 172 3.82 -15.70 7.02
CA SER A 172 3.01 -15.25 8.14
C SER A 172 2.61 -13.76 8.07
N GLY A 173 3.19 -12.98 7.18
CA GLY A 173 3.06 -11.53 7.13
C GLY A 173 3.80 -10.78 8.25
N LYS A 174 4.34 -11.49 9.23
CA LYS A 174 4.99 -10.91 10.44
C LYS A 174 6.48 -10.68 10.18
N TYR A 175 6.83 -9.91 9.14
CA TYR A 175 8.21 -9.66 8.70
C TYR A 175 9.08 -9.06 9.82
N TRP A 176 8.52 -8.29 10.74
CA TRP A 176 9.22 -7.73 11.91
C TRP A 176 9.75 -8.79 12.90
N LYS A 177 9.33 -10.06 12.76
CA LYS A 177 9.90 -11.19 13.52
C LYS A 177 11.08 -11.85 12.82
N GLU A 178 11.36 -11.46 11.60
CA GLU A 178 12.36 -12.06 10.73
C GLU A 178 13.34 -11.01 10.16
N GLU A 179 13.42 -9.82 10.75
CA GLU A 179 14.22 -8.69 10.25
C GLU A 179 15.68 -9.05 9.99
N SER A 180 16.26 -9.93 10.80
CA SER A 180 17.63 -10.39 10.62
C SER A 180 17.89 -11.18 9.33
N ARG A 181 16.83 -11.58 8.61
CA ARG A 181 16.94 -12.22 7.28
C ARG A 181 17.16 -11.22 6.16
N PHE A 182 16.83 -9.96 6.38
CA PHE A 182 16.75 -8.99 5.29
C PHE A 182 18.04 -8.18 5.22
N ASP A 183 18.72 -8.30 4.10
CA ASP A 183 19.85 -7.45 3.75
C ASP A 183 19.33 -6.15 3.17
N THR A 184 19.62 -5.04 3.83
CA THR A 184 19.15 -3.72 3.41
C THR A 184 19.77 -3.25 2.10
N ASP A 185 21.02 -3.65 1.82
CA ASP A 185 21.70 -3.29 0.57
C ASP A 185 21.03 -3.99 -0.62
N VAL A 186 20.61 -5.25 -0.43
CA VAL A 186 19.84 -6.00 -1.43
C VAL A 186 18.47 -5.35 -1.67
N ILE A 187 17.81 -4.88 -0.61
CA ILE A 187 16.52 -4.20 -0.75
C ILE A 187 16.68 -2.86 -1.48
N ASP A 188 17.73 -2.10 -1.18
CA ASP A 188 18.02 -0.84 -1.85
C ASP A 188 18.38 -1.03 -3.34
N GLU A 189 18.97 -2.17 -3.70
CA GLU A 189 19.21 -2.52 -5.10
C GLU A 189 17.90 -2.86 -5.85
N ILE A 190 16.95 -3.48 -5.16
CA ILE A 190 15.64 -3.83 -5.73
C ILE A 190 14.76 -2.59 -5.90
N ASP A 191 14.80 -1.68 -4.93
CA ASP A 191 14.01 -0.46 -4.87
C ASP A 191 14.51 0.60 -5.86
#